data_cf09fa7a2b66271625dc365e8fb89137
#
_entry.id   cf09fa7a2b66271625dc365e8fb89137
#
_cell.length_a   1.000
_cell.length_b   1.000
_cell.length_c   1.000
_cell.angle_alpha   90.00
_cell.angle_beta   90.00
_cell.angle_gamma   90.00
#
_symmetry.space_group_name_H-M   'P 1'
#
loop_
_entity.id
_entity.type
_entity.pdbx_description
1 polymer ?
#
loop_
_entity_poly.entity_id
_entity_poly.type
_entity_poly.pdbx_seq_one_letter_code
_entity_poly.pdbx_strand_id
1 'polypeptide(L)'
;DVTAVDPSCEILGQPLALPVVLAPIGSLQVFDSQGGAGAALAASQAGIMSMASSVCSPSLEEIAAASDAPKVYQLYVRGDEVWVDEIVDRVIESGYQALCLTVDTAVLSRRERDIAKRVVPTSQASPGDFKFQAQLNWREVARLKKKYNLPIILKGINHPLDAQKAIDLGIEVVYLSNHGGRQLDQSLGSLDLLPEIKAVIGNQATLMIDGGFYRGTDVVKAIALGADAVGLGRLQGWALAAGGPEALMQCLKILRHEICETMALCGVTKLSELDPSFVRAAPAVTAPSVLSAFPLLNLTDQGY
;
A
#
# COMPACT_ATOMS: atom_id res chain seq x y z
N ASP A 1 -1.22 -1.20 -32.24
CA ASP A 1 -2.37 -0.29 -32.09
C ASP A 1 -2.62 -0.06 -30.60
N VAL A 2 -2.50 1.17 -30.17
CA VAL A 2 -2.65 1.60 -28.76
C VAL A 2 -3.84 2.55 -28.57
N THR A 3 -4.81 2.50 -29.46
CA THR A 3 -6.03 3.31 -29.36
C THR A 3 -6.90 2.96 -28.15
N ALA A 4 -6.75 1.74 -27.62
CA ALA A 4 -7.41 1.28 -26.41
C ALA A 4 -6.39 0.61 -25.48
N VAL A 5 -6.16 1.22 -24.32
CA VAL A 5 -5.28 0.69 -23.26
C VAL A 5 -6.12 0.30 -22.06
N ASP A 6 -5.90 -0.91 -21.57
CA ASP A 6 -6.59 -1.47 -20.41
C ASP A 6 -5.59 -1.67 -19.26
N PRO A 7 -5.58 -0.79 -18.24
CA PRO A 7 -4.74 -0.92 -17.06
C PRO A 7 -5.40 -1.74 -15.93
N SER A 8 -6.48 -2.45 -16.19
CA SER A 8 -7.17 -3.25 -15.18
C SER A 8 -6.33 -4.46 -14.75
N CYS A 9 -6.58 -4.91 -13.53
CA CYS A 9 -5.97 -6.10 -12.95
C CYS A 9 -6.95 -6.82 -12.01
N GLU A 10 -6.51 -7.92 -11.45
CA GLU A 10 -7.25 -8.65 -10.42
C GLU A 10 -6.37 -8.86 -9.19
N ILE A 11 -6.87 -8.57 -8.00
CA ILE A 11 -6.19 -8.80 -6.72
C ILE A 11 -7.17 -9.53 -5.78
N LEU A 12 -6.75 -10.67 -5.25
CA LEU A 12 -7.58 -11.50 -4.37
C LEU A 12 -8.94 -11.89 -4.99
N GLY A 13 -8.97 -12.15 -6.29
CA GLY A 13 -10.21 -12.44 -7.03
C GLY A 13 -11.12 -11.22 -7.23
N GLN A 14 -10.65 -10.01 -6.91
CA GLN A 14 -11.40 -8.77 -7.08
C GLN A 14 -10.89 -7.99 -8.30
N PRO A 15 -11.77 -7.67 -9.27
CA PRO A 15 -11.37 -6.85 -10.40
C PRO A 15 -11.12 -5.39 -9.97
N LEU A 16 -10.00 -4.84 -10.39
CA LEU A 16 -9.61 -3.45 -10.13
C LEU A 16 -9.40 -2.72 -11.46
N ALA A 17 -9.85 -1.48 -11.52
CA ALA A 17 -9.69 -0.63 -12.70
C ALA A 17 -8.23 -0.18 -12.94
N LEU A 18 -7.37 -0.29 -11.92
CA LEU A 18 -5.95 0.07 -11.94
C LEU A 18 -5.16 -0.90 -11.06
N PRO A 19 -3.87 -1.15 -11.33
CA PRO A 19 -2.99 -1.94 -10.46
C PRO A 19 -2.53 -1.10 -9.25
N VAL A 20 -3.50 -0.47 -8.57
CA VAL A 20 -3.27 0.47 -7.48
C VAL A 20 -4.23 0.18 -6.34
N VAL A 21 -3.71 0.20 -5.11
CA VAL A 21 -4.50 0.11 -3.89
C VAL A 21 -4.18 1.29 -2.96
N LEU A 22 -5.15 1.74 -2.18
CA LEU A 22 -4.88 2.70 -1.12
C LEU A 22 -4.25 1.98 0.07
N ALA A 23 -2.96 2.24 0.33
CA ALA A 23 -2.21 1.62 1.42
C ALA A 23 -2.79 2.01 2.80
N PRO A 24 -2.65 1.16 3.83
CA PRO A 24 -3.21 1.46 5.14
C PRO A 24 -2.43 2.59 5.84
N ILE A 25 -3.10 3.71 6.08
CA ILE A 25 -2.58 4.87 6.81
C ILE A 25 -3.34 5.02 8.13
N GLY A 26 -2.60 5.03 9.23
CA GLY A 26 -3.15 5.06 10.58
C GLY A 26 -3.70 6.40 11.07
N SER A 27 -3.65 7.45 10.26
CA SER A 27 -3.99 8.81 10.71
C SER A 27 -4.76 9.60 9.65
N LEU A 28 -5.56 8.93 8.83
CA LEU A 28 -6.30 9.59 7.74
C LEU A 28 -7.22 10.69 8.24
N GLN A 29 -7.82 10.53 9.43
CA GLN A 29 -8.66 11.54 10.08
C GLN A 29 -7.92 12.84 10.43
N VAL A 30 -6.59 12.86 10.43
CA VAL A 30 -5.79 14.08 10.61
C VAL A 30 -5.73 14.90 9.32
N PHE A 31 -5.86 14.25 8.17
CA PHE A 31 -5.85 14.91 6.86
C PHE A 31 -7.24 15.35 6.43
N ASP A 32 -8.25 14.53 6.69
CA ASP A 32 -9.67 14.82 6.41
C ASP A 32 -10.57 14.16 7.45
N SER A 33 -11.62 14.84 7.88
CA SER A 33 -12.51 14.37 8.95
C SER A 33 -13.23 13.04 8.66
N GLN A 34 -13.42 12.67 7.40
CA GLN A 34 -14.00 11.38 7.01
C GLN A 34 -13.00 10.22 7.17
N GLY A 35 -11.71 10.52 7.30
CA GLY A 35 -10.66 9.51 7.58
C GLY A 35 -10.67 8.32 6.62
N GLY A 36 -10.73 7.11 7.20
CA GLY A 36 -10.75 5.86 6.43
C GLY A 36 -12.00 5.67 5.57
N ALA A 37 -13.14 6.21 6.01
CA ALA A 37 -14.40 6.13 5.25
C ALA A 37 -14.31 6.97 3.97
N GLY A 38 -13.75 8.18 4.04
CA GLY A 38 -13.51 9.01 2.87
C GLY A 38 -12.54 8.37 1.86
N ALA A 39 -11.49 7.71 2.35
CA ALA A 39 -10.58 6.96 1.50
C ALA A 39 -11.27 5.76 0.82
N ALA A 40 -12.09 5.00 1.55
CA ALA A 40 -12.86 3.89 1.02
C ALA A 40 -13.86 4.33 -0.06
N LEU A 41 -14.53 5.47 0.15
CA LEU A 41 -15.43 6.07 -0.83
C LEU A 41 -14.70 6.46 -2.13
N ALA A 42 -13.56 7.15 -2.01
CA ALA A 42 -12.76 7.55 -3.18
C ALA A 42 -12.23 6.32 -3.94
N ALA A 43 -11.77 5.28 -3.24
CA ALA A 43 -11.33 4.03 -3.85
C ALA A 43 -12.47 3.35 -4.63
N SER A 44 -13.66 3.29 -4.04
CA SER A 44 -14.87 2.75 -4.67
C SER A 44 -15.18 3.45 -5.99
N GLN A 45 -15.21 4.75 -5.99
CA GLN A 45 -15.50 5.55 -7.17
C GLN A 45 -14.42 5.41 -8.26
N ALA A 46 -13.16 5.14 -7.86
CA ALA A 46 -12.06 4.88 -8.78
C ALA A 46 -11.99 3.42 -9.26
N GLY A 47 -12.81 2.52 -8.72
CA GLY A 47 -12.79 1.09 -9.03
C GLY A 47 -11.53 0.38 -8.53
N ILE A 48 -10.97 0.81 -7.39
CA ILE A 48 -9.79 0.22 -6.78
C ILE A 48 -10.07 -0.25 -5.34
N MET A 49 -9.13 -1.00 -4.78
CA MET A 49 -9.20 -1.50 -3.40
C MET A 49 -8.63 -0.47 -2.40
N SER A 50 -9.22 -0.39 -1.21
CA SER A 50 -8.68 0.36 -0.08
C SER A 50 -8.29 -0.54 1.08
N MET A 51 -7.30 -0.10 1.89
CA MET A 51 -6.90 -0.78 3.12
C MET A 51 -7.17 0.13 4.32
N ALA A 52 -8.09 -0.30 5.20
CA ALA A 52 -8.38 0.37 6.45
C ALA A 52 -7.36 -0.01 7.52
N SER A 53 -6.75 0.97 8.19
CA SER A 53 -5.81 0.71 9.28
C SER A 53 -6.51 0.59 10.63
N SER A 54 -6.07 -0.33 11.49
CA SER A 54 -6.56 -0.50 12.86
C SER A 54 -6.33 0.71 13.78
N VAL A 55 -5.55 1.70 13.32
CA VAL A 55 -5.29 2.95 14.04
C VAL A 55 -5.79 4.18 13.25
N CYS A 56 -6.78 3.97 12.39
CA CYS A 56 -7.50 4.98 11.64
C CYS A 56 -8.91 5.14 12.21
N SER A 57 -9.53 6.28 12.00
CA SER A 57 -10.95 6.53 12.30
C SER A 57 -11.72 6.74 10.98
N PRO A 58 -13.04 6.49 10.96
CA PRO A 58 -13.87 5.92 12.03
C PRO A 58 -13.64 4.43 12.28
N SER A 59 -14.53 3.72 12.97
CA SER A 59 -14.41 2.28 13.26
C SER A 59 -14.34 1.41 12.00
N LEU A 60 -13.89 0.18 12.14
CA LEU A 60 -13.79 -0.75 11.01
C LEU A 60 -15.15 -1.01 10.36
N GLU A 61 -16.22 -1.06 11.15
CA GLU A 61 -17.60 -1.25 10.68
C GLU A 61 -18.10 -0.04 9.87
N GLU A 62 -17.82 1.16 10.37
CA GLU A 62 -18.22 2.41 9.69
C GLU A 62 -17.42 2.60 8.38
N ILE A 63 -16.12 2.25 8.37
CA ILE A 63 -15.33 2.25 7.12
C ILE A 63 -15.86 1.20 6.15
N ALA A 64 -16.23 0.02 6.63
CA ALA A 64 -16.81 -1.03 5.80
C ALA A 64 -18.12 -0.58 5.16
N ALA A 65 -18.99 0.06 5.95
CA ALA A 65 -20.30 0.57 5.50
C ALA A 65 -20.21 1.76 4.52
N ALA A 66 -19.07 2.44 4.44
CA ALA A 66 -18.91 3.62 3.58
C ALA A 66 -18.97 3.30 2.07
N SER A 67 -18.70 2.08 1.66
CA SER A 67 -18.77 1.67 0.25
C SER A 67 -18.82 0.15 0.09
N ASP A 68 -19.33 -0.33 -1.05
CA ASP A 68 -19.38 -1.76 -1.39
C ASP A 68 -18.10 -2.25 -2.10
N ALA A 69 -17.14 -1.37 -2.38
CA ALA A 69 -15.89 -1.75 -3.04
C ALA A 69 -15.03 -2.68 -2.16
N PRO A 70 -14.18 -3.52 -2.77
CA PRO A 70 -13.31 -4.42 -2.03
C PRO A 70 -12.41 -3.66 -1.06
N LYS A 71 -12.37 -4.11 0.19
CA LYS A 71 -11.61 -3.51 1.28
C LYS A 71 -10.80 -4.57 2.02
N VAL A 72 -9.64 -4.18 2.51
CA VAL A 72 -8.76 -4.98 3.37
C VAL A 72 -8.64 -4.29 4.72
N TYR A 73 -8.63 -5.05 5.80
CA TYR A 73 -8.36 -4.52 7.12
C TYR A 73 -6.92 -4.78 7.52
N GLN A 74 -6.18 -3.72 7.88
CA GLN A 74 -4.81 -3.81 8.36
C GLN A 74 -4.77 -3.75 9.88
N LEU A 75 -4.07 -4.71 10.48
CA LEU A 75 -3.96 -4.88 11.93
C LEU A 75 -2.54 -4.62 12.42
N TYR A 76 -2.44 -3.77 13.46
CA TYR A 76 -1.38 -3.79 14.44
C TYR A 76 -1.87 -4.55 15.67
N VAL A 77 -1.15 -5.58 16.09
CA VAL A 77 -1.55 -6.41 17.23
C VAL A 77 -1.37 -5.64 18.55
N ARG A 78 -2.45 -5.49 19.31
CA ARG A 78 -2.50 -4.69 20.55
C ARG A 78 -3.04 -5.45 21.74
N GLY A 79 -3.29 -6.73 21.60
CA GLY A 79 -3.79 -7.64 22.63
C GLY A 79 -3.32 -9.07 22.39
N ASP A 80 -3.77 -9.97 23.23
CA ASP A 80 -3.49 -11.39 23.15
C ASP A 80 -4.26 -12.09 22.01
N GLU A 81 -4.16 -13.41 21.92
CA GLU A 81 -4.82 -14.22 20.89
C GLU A 81 -6.35 -14.04 20.89
N VAL A 82 -6.97 -13.87 22.08
CA VAL A 82 -8.42 -13.66 22.20
C VAL A 82 -8.80 -12.33 21.56
N TRP A 83 -8.07 -11.28 21.90
CA TRP A 83 -8.27 -9.95 21.30
C TRP A 83 -8.07 -9.95 19.78
N VAL A 84 -7.05 -10.66 19.27
CA VAL A 84 -6.82 -10.78 17.81
C VAL A 84 -8.00 -11.49 17.17
N ASP A 85 -8.48 -12.57 17.77
CA ASP A 85 -9.60 -13.34 17.24
C ASP A 85 -10.89 -12.51 17.18
N GLU A 86 -11.20 -11.75 18.24
CA GLU A 86 -12.36 -10.83 18.26
C GLU A 86 -12.27 -9.77 17.13
N ILE A 87 -11.08 -9.25 16.85
CA ILE A 87 -10.90 -8.31 15.74
C ILE A 87 -11.11 -9.01 14.39
N VAL A 88 -10.55 -10.22 14.21
CA VAL A 88 -10.69 -10.95 12.94
C VAL A 88 -12.14 -11.34 12.68
N ASP A 89 -12.88 -11.75 13.71
CA ASP A 89 -14.30 -12.05 13.60
C ASP A 89 -15.12 -10.83 13.13
N ARG A 90 -14.87 -9.65 13.72
CA ARG A 90 -15.48 -8.36 13.29
C ARG A 90 -15.09 -7.98 11.86
N VAL A 91 -13.85 -8.23 11.45
CA VAL A 91 -13.36 -8.00 10.08
C VAL A 91 -14.15 -8.87 9.07
N ILE A 92 -14.36 -10.15 9.41
CA ILE A 92 -15.15 -11.08 8.59
C ILE A 92 -16.61 -10.64 8.53
N GLU A 93 -17.23 -10.35 9.67
CA GLU A 93 -18.62 -9.91 9.78
C GLU A 93 -18.88 -8.60 9.01
N SER A 94 -17.89 -7.72 8.96
CA SER A 94 -17.96 -6.46 8.22
C SER A 94 -17.68 -6.60 6.71
N GLY A 95 -17.40 -7.82 6.21
CA GLY A 95 -17.23 -8.10 4.79
C GLY A 95 -15.89 -7.65 4.17
N TYR A 96 -14.85 -7.52 4.98
CA TYR A 96 -13.51 -7.29 4.45
C TYR A 96 -12.98 -8.51 3.68
N GLN A 97 -12.24 -8.27 2.59
CA GLN A 97 -11.77 -9.32 1.68
C GLN A 97 -10.51 -10.04 2.18
N ALA A 98 -9.75 -9.40 3.07
CA ALA A 98 -8.51 -9.94 3.62
C ALA A 98 -8.11 -9.25 4.93
N LEU A 99 -7.28 -9.95 5.71
CA LEU A 99 -6.55 -9.38 6.85
C LEU A 99 -5.12 -9.05 6.44
N CYS A 100 -4.72 -7.79 6.60
CA CYS A 100 -3.33 -7.35 6.38
C CYS A 100 -2.60 -7.22 7.71
N LEU A 101 -1.65 -8.11 7.98
CA LEU A 101 -0.77 -8.02 9.15
C LEU A 101 0.46 -7.18 8.79
N THR A 102 0.69 -6.10 9.54
CA THR A 102 1.92 -5.31 9.39
C THR A 102 3.02 -5.91 10.26
N VAL A 103 4.13 -6.32 9.64
CA VAL A 103 5.21 -7.07 10.29
C VAL A 103 6.53 -6.30 10.44
N ASP A 104 6.65 -5.12 9.82
CA ASP A 104 7.84 -4.26 9.88
C ASP A 104 7.83 -3.25 11.05
N THR A 105 6.84 -3.35 11.94
CA THR A 105 6.63 -2.39 13.05
C THR A 105 6.61 -3.13 14.38
N ALA A 106 7.58 -4.02 14.61
CA ALA A 106 7.73 -4.71 15.89
C ALA A 106 7.95 -3.74 17.06
N VAL A 107 8.66 -2.64 16.79
CA VAL A 107 8.88 -1.52 17.72
C VAL A 107 8.66 -0.21 16.97
N LEU A 108 8.36 0.86 17.71
CA LEU A 108 8.27 2.19 17.13
C LEU A 108 9.67 2.73 16.84
N SER A 109 9.88 3.13 15.58
CA SER A 109 11.13 3.75 15.17
C SER A 109 11.30 5.15 15.78
N ARG A 110 12.56 5.59 15.86
CA ARG A 110 12.91 6.95 16.27
C ARG A 110 12.63 7.92 15.09
N ARG A 111 11.42 8.41 15.01
CA ARG A 111 11.01 9.39 13.97
C ARG A 111 11.41 10.79 14.41
N GLU A 112 12.61 11.21 14.10
CA GLU A 112 13.19 12.46 14.58
C GLU A 112 12.39 13.70 14.18
N ARG A 113 11.77 13.70 12.99
CA ARG A 113 10.87 14.78 12.58
C ARG A 113 9.65 14.90 13.49
N ASP A 114 9.05 13.79 13.89
CA ASP A 114 7.90 13.76 14.79
C ASP A 114 8.33 14.27 16.18
N ILE A 115 9.50 13.82 16.66
CA ILE A 115 10.10 14.26 17.92
C ILE A 115 10.39 15.78 17.90
N ALA A 116 11.06 16.26 16.85
CA ALA A 116 11.40 17.68 16.73
C ALA A 116 10.16 18.59 16.66
N LYS A 117 9.08 18.12 16.03
CA LYS A 117 7.80 18.82 15.96
C LYS A 117 6.87 18.55 17.15
N ARG A 118 7.28 17.73 18.12
CA ARG A 118 6.49 17.30 19.28
C ARG A 118 5.13 16.70 18.89
N VAL A 119 5.10 15.95 17.78
CA VAL A 119 3.90 15.25 17.31
C VAL A 119 3.88 13.85 17.92
N VAL A 120 2.74 13.48 18.52
CA VAL A 120 2.47 12.10 18.95
C VAL A 120 1.69 11.41 17.82
N PRO A 121 2.26 10.38 17.18
CA PRO A 121 1.56 9.64 16.15
C PRO A 121 0.28 8.98 16.69
N THR A 122 -0.77 8.91 15.89
CA THR A 122 -2.05 8.26 16.24
C THR A 122 -1.83 6.82 16.73
N SER A 123 -0.88 6.10 16.14
CA SER A 123 -0.52 4.75 16.56
C SER A 123 -0.01 4.66 18.00
N GLN A 124 0.56 5.72 18.55
CA GLN A 124 0.98 5.76 19.98
C GLN A 124 -0.18 6.11 20.91
N ALA A 125 -1.14 6.88 20.41
CA ALA A 125 -2.33 7.29 21.17
C ALA A 125 -3.44 6.20 21.14
N SER A 126 -3.34 5.19 20.27
CA SER A 126 -4.34 4.12 20.13
C SER A 126 -4.33 3.20 21.35
N PRO A 127 -5.50 2.71 21.80
CA PRO A 127 -5.60 1.76 22.92
C PRO A 127 -4.81 0.46 22.71
N GLY A 128 -4.48 -0.20 23.81
CA GLY A 128 -3.76 -1.49 23.83
C GLY A 128 -2.26 -1.34 24.00
N ASP A 129 -1.57 -2.48 24.17
CA ASP A 129 -0.15 -2.53 24.48
C ASP A 129 0.67 -2.91 23.25
N PHE A 130 1.62 -2.06 22.90
CA PHE A 130 2.49 -2.28 21.71
C PHE A 130 3.43 -3.49 21.88
N LYS A 131 3.60 -4.00 23.10
CA LYS A 131 4.40 -5.23 23.33
C LYS A 131 3.85 -6.44 22.57
N PHE A 132 2.53 -6.51 22.36
CA PHE A 132 1.92 -7.61 21.59
C PHE A 132 2.33 -7.58 20.11
N GLN A 133 2.49 -6.39 19.53
CA GLN A 133 3.04 -6.25 18.18
C GLN A 133 4.49 -6.73 18.11
N ALA A 134 5.30 -6.47 19.13
CA ALA A 134 6.68 -6.96 19.23
C ALA A 134 6.76 -8.48 19.40
N GLN A 135 5.71 -9.11 19.92
CA GLN A 135 5.61 -10.57 20.11
C GLN A 135 5.07 -11.29 18.88
N LEU A 136 4.53 -10.55 17.87
CA LEU A 136 4.05 -11.15 16.63
C LEU A 136 5.15 -11.97 15.95
N ASN A 137 4.84 -13.21 15.63
CA ASN A 137 5.79 -14.16 15.06
C ASN A 137 5.11 -15.12 14.08
N TRP A 138 5.90 -15.93 13.40
CA TRP A 138 5.40 -16.87 12.38
C TRP A 138 4.41 -17.93 12.90
N ARG A 139 4.44 -18.28 14.19
CA ARG A 139 3.46 -19.22 14.77
C ARG A 139 2.07 -18.58 14.80
N GLU A 140 2.01 -17.29 15.14
CA GLU A 140 0.74 -16.55 15.14
C GLU A 140 0.19 -16.40 13.73
N VAL A 141 1.04 -16.10 12.75
CA VAL A 141 0.62 -16.06 11.32
C VAL A 141 0.06 -17.42 10.90
N ALA A 142 0.76 -18.52 11.22
CA ALA A 142 0.30 -19.88 10.91
C ALA A 142 -1.01 -20.23 11.64
N ARG A 143 -1.18 -19.79 12.90
CA ARG A 143 -2.42 -19.97 13.68
C ARG A 143 -3.60 -19.32 12.98
N LEU A 144 -3.46 -18.04 12.62
CA LEU A 144 -4.51 -17.29 11.93
C LEU A 144 -4.85 -17.91 10.58
N LYS A 145 -3.83 -18.27 9.79
CA LYS A 145 -4.02 -18.92 8.49
C LYS A 145 -4.77 -20.26 8.60
N LYS A 146 -4.51 -21.02 9.66
CA LYS A 146 -5.21 -22.30 9.90
C LYS A 146 -6.62 -22.10 10.43
N LYS A 147 -6.83 -21.07 11.26
CA LYS A 147 -8.12 -20.85 11.96
C LYS A 147 -9.17 -20.24 11.04
N TYR A 148 -8.78 -19.30 10.18
CA TYR A 148 -9.70 -18.49 9.41
C TYR A 148 -9.58 -18.76 7.90
N ASN A 149 -10.74 -18.84 7.24
CA ASN A 149 -10.82 -18.86 5.77
C ASN A 149 -10.87 -17.43 5.23
N LEU A 150 -9.92 -16.60 5.67
CA LEU A 150 -9.77 -15.21 5.23
C LEU A 150 -8.35 -15.06 4.65
N PRO A 151 -8.18 -14.54 3.44
CA PRO A 151 -6.87 -14.27 2.87
C PRO A 151 -6.02 -13.41 3.79
N ILE A 152 -4.73 -13.73 3.87
CA ILE A 152 -3.76 -12.97 4.68
C ILE A 152 -2.78 -12.25 3.78
N ILE A 153 -2.57 -10.96 4.06
CA ILE A 153 -1.54 -10.12 3.48
C ILE A 153 -0.46 -9.90 4.54
N LEU A 154 0.80 -10.20 4.25
CA LEU A 154 1.92 -9.83 5.11
C LEU A 154 2.59 -8.57 4.57
N LYS A 155 2.33 -7.43 5.23
CA LYS A 155 2.87 -6.13 4.85
C LYS A 155 4.13 -5.79 5.64
N GLY A 156 5.19 -5.44 4.93
CA GLY A 156 6.50 -5.13 5.52
C GLY A 156 7.55 -6.22 5.28
N ILE A 157 7.27 -7.14 4.36
CA ILE A 157 8.26 -8.10 3.89
C ILE A 157 9.28 -7.34 3.03
N ASN A 158 10.57 -7.46 3.36
CA ASN A 158 11.67 -6.82 2.65
C ASN A 158 12.93 -7.70 2.57
N HIS A 159 12.77 -8.99 2.87
CA HIS A 159 13.86 -9.96 2.79
C HIS A 159 13.39 -11.25 2.09
N PRO A 160 14.19 -11.81 1.15
CA PRO A 160 13.81 -13.01 0.39
C PRO A 160 13.45 -14.23 1.25
N LEU A 161 14.13 -14.44 2.37
CA LEU A 161 13.83 -15.58 3.27
C LEU A 161 12.46 -15.43 3.96
N ASP A 162 12.02 -14.21 4.26
CA ASP A 162 10.69 -13.98 4.82
C ASP A 162 9.62 -14.13 3.74
N ALA A 163 9.91 -13.72 2.50
CA ALA A 163 9.04 -13.97 1.37
C ALA A 163 8.86 -15.49 1.12
N GLN A 164 9.95 -16.26 1.15
CA GLN A 164 9.88 -17.72 1.03
C GLN A 164 9.02 -18.33 2.13
N LYS A 165 9.23 -17.90 3.37
CA LYS A 165 8.47 -18.42 4.51
C LYS A 165 6.99 -18.05 4.46
N ALA A 166 6.65 -16.89 3.91
CA ALA A 166 5.27 -16.52 3.66
C ALA A 166 4.61 -17.48 2.66
N ILE A 167 5.29 -17.81 1.56
CA ILE A 167 4.84 -18.80 0.56
C ILE A 167 4.67 -20.18 1.19
N ASP A 168 5.65 -20.65 1.95
CA ASP A 168 5.62 -21.97 2.61
C ASP A 168 4.40 -22.10 3.56
N LEU A 169 3.91 -20.99 4.11
CA LEU A 169 2.71 -20.92 4.92
C LEU A 169 1.41 -20.72 4.10
N GLY A 170 1.51 -20.62 2.78
CA GLY A 170 0.36 -20.39 1.90
C GLY A 170 -0.26 -19.00 2.04
N ILE A 171 0.55 -17.99 2.32
CA ILE A 171 0.10 -16.59 2.37
C ILE A 171 -0.25 -16.12 0.96
N GLU A 172 -1.42 -15.52 0.80
CA GLU A 172 -1.96 -15.12 -0.50
C GLU A 172 -1.28 -13.88 -1.06
N VAL A 173 -0.87 -12.95 -0.21
CA VAL A 173 -0.23 -11.70 -0.65
C VAL A 173 1.02 -11.39 0.15
N VAL A 174 2.14 -11.30 -0.52
CA VAL A 174 3.38 -10.72 0.01
C VAL A 174 3.40 -9.25 -0.34
N TYR A 175 3.44 -8.38 0.67
CA TYR A 175 3.44 -6.94 0.48
C TYR A 175 4.82 -6.37 0.83
N LEU A 176 5.65 -6.20 -0.19
CA LEU A 176 6.97 -5.58 -0.11
C LEU A 176 6.86 -4.12 0.32
N SER A 177 7.42 -3.80 1.47
CA SER A 177 7.35 -2.45 2.04
C SER A 177 8.48 -2.21 3.04
N ASN A 178 9.09 -1.02 2.98
CA ASN A 178 9.97 -0.49 4.01
C ASN A 178 9.26 0.57 4.87
N HIS A 179 7.92 0.55 4.90
CA HIS A 179 7.09 1.52 5.62
C HIS A 179 7.32 2.97 5.18
N GLY A 180 7.69 3.17 3.91
CA GLY A 180 8.02 4.48 3.36
C GLY A 180 9.31 5.07 3.96
N GLY A 181 10.26 4.23 4.38
CA GLY A 181 11.51 4.62 5.05
C GLY A 181 11.30 5.13 6.49
N ARG A 182 10.18 4.77 7.14
CA ARG A 182 9.78 5.32 8.45
C ARG A 182 10.02 4.37 9.62
N GLN A 183 10.53 3.15 9.37
CA GLN A 183 10.81 2.14 10.38
C GLN A 183 12.31 1.87 10.50
N LEU A 184 12.86 0.93 9.77
CA LEU A 184 14.30 0.71 9.72
C LEU A 184 14.95 1.77 8.83
N ASP A 185 15.92 2.53 9.37
CA ASP A 185 16.69 3.49 8.59
C ASP A 185 17.80 2.80 7.77
N GLN A 186 18.26 3.46 6.72
CA GLN A 186 19.37 3.02 5.86
C GLN A 186 19.11 1.68 5.14
N SER A 187 17.84 1.32 4.94
CA SER A 187 17.46 0.18 4.09
C SER A 187 17.38 0.60 2.61
N LEU A 188 17.38 -0.38 1.72
CA LEU A 188 17.15 -0.15 0.29
C LEU A 188 15.73 0.38 0.04
N GLY A 189 15.55 1.05 -1.09
CA GLY A 189 14.21 1.36 -1.61
C GLY A 189 13.44 0.08 -1.92
N SER A 190 12.12 0.09 -1.72
CA SER A 190 11.31 -1.11 -1.98
C SER A 190 11.44 -1.59 -3.43
N LEU A 191 11.53 -0.66 -4.39
CA LEU A 191 11.69 -0.98 -5.80
C LEU A 191 13.01 -1.71 -6.11
N ASP A 192 14.08 -1.41 -5.36
CA ASP A 192 15.39 -2.06 -5.52
C ASP A 192 15.35 -3.52 -5.06
N LEU A 193 14.50 -3.85 -4.10
CA LEU A 193 14.30 -5.20 -3.57
C LEU A 193 13.31 -6.03 -4.40
N LEU A 194 12.50 -5.40 -5.23
CA LEU A 194 11.41 -6.04 -5.95
C LEU A 194 11.86 -7.23 -6.81
N PRO A 195 12.96 -7.15 -7.61
CA PRO A 195 13.40 -8.28 -8.43
C PRO A 195 13.82 -9.51 -7.60
N GLU A 196 14.47 -9.32 -6.45
CA GLU A 196 14.87 -10.41 -5.56
C GLU A 196 13.66 -11.10 -4.93
N ILE A 197 12.70 -10.32 -4.47
CA ILE A 197 11.45 -10.86 -3.89
C ILE A 197 10.63 -11.58 -4.96
N LYS A 198 10.50 -11.00 -6.17
CA LYS A 198 9.79 -11.63 -7.29
C LYS A 198 10.43 -12.96 -7.69
N ALA A 199 11.77 -13.04 -7.69
CA ALA A 199 12.49 -14.28 -8.01
C ALA A 199 12.16 -15.40 -7.02
N VAL A 200 11.93 -15.09 -5.75
CA VAL A 200 11.52 -16.06 -4.72
C VAL A 200 10.04 -16.42 -4.84
N ILE A 201 9.17 -15.44 -4.98
CA ILE A 201 7.72 -15.64 -4.98
C ILE A 201 7.25 -16.32 -6.27
N GLY A 202 7.85 -15.98 -7.40
CA GLY A 202 7.36 -16.42 -8.71
C GLY A 202 5.90 -15.99 -8.91
N ASN A 203 5.03 -16.97 -9.11
CA ASN A 203 3.57 -16.79 -9.23
C ASN A 203 2.79 -17.50 -8.10
N GLN A 204 3.46 -17.83 -6.98
CA GLN A 204 2.85 -18.58 -5.88
C GLN A 204 2.01 -17.69 -4.95
N ALA A 205 2.24 -16.39 -4.94
CA ALA A 205 1.47 -15.39 -4.21
C ALA A 205 1.39 -14.10 -5.01
N THR A 206 0.39 -13.28 -4.74
CA THR A 206 0.32 -11.90 -5.23
C THR A 206 1.43 -11.06 -4.60
N LEU A 207 2.15 -10.29 -5.42
CA LEU A 207 3.21 -9.39 -4.97
C LEU A 207 2.75 -7.94 -5.03
N MET A 208 2.51 -7.35 -3.89
CA MET A 208 2.23 -5.92 -3.77
C MET A 208 3.46 -5.16 -3.30
N ILE A 209 3.56 -3.89 -3.66
CA ILE A 209 4.67 -3.02 -3.27
C ILE A 209 4.19 -1.61 -2.91
N ASP A 210 4.82 -0.96 -1.91
CA ASP A 210 4.68 0.49 -1.68
C ASP A 210 6.04 1.16 -1.49
N GLY A 211 6.04 2.48 -1.39
CA GLY A 211 7.22 3.29 -1.12
C GLY A 211 7.66 4.15 -2.31
N GLY A 212 7.24 5.42 -2.32
CA GLY A 212 7.72 6.41 -3.29
C GLY A 212 6.95 6.48 -4.61
N PHE A 213 5.78 5.90 -4.70
CA PHE A 213 4.94 5.94 -5.90
C PHE A 213 4.08 7.20 -5.93
N TYR A 214 4.31 8.07 -6.90
CA TYR A 214 3.61 9.35 -7.07
C TYR A 214 3.07 9.56 -8.49
N ARG A 215 3.63 8.88 -9.48
CA ARG A 215 3.32 9.06 -10.90
C ARG A 215 2.91 7.74 -11.55
N GLY A 216 2.14 7.82 -12.64
CA GLY A 216 1.77 6.64 -13.41
C GLY A 216 2.98 5.86 -13.94
N THR A 217 4.06 6.56 -14.30
CA THR A 217 5.34 5.94 -14.70
C THR A 217 5.97 5.11 -13.58
N ASP A 218 5.81 5.51 -12.31
CA ASP A 218 6.33 4.71 -11.19
C ASP A 218 5.57 3.40 -11.06
N VAL A 219 4.24 3.45 -11.23
CA VAL A 219 3.38 2.26 -11.22
C VAL A 219 3.77 1.30 -12.34
N VAL A 220 3.88 1.80 -13.57
CA VAL A 220 4.26 0.99 -14.75
C VAL A 220 5.62 0.33 -14.57
N LYS A 221 6.61 1.02 -13.98
CA LYS A 221 7.91 0.42 -13.65
C LYS A 221 7.79 -0.74 -12.65
N ALA A 222 6.99 -0.58 -11.60
CA ALA A 222 6.80 -1.64 -10.61
C ALA A 222 6.13 -2.88 -11.23
N ILE A 223 5.10 -2.68 -12.06
CA ILE A 223 4.43 -3.77 -12.77
C ILE A 223 5.41 -4.47 -13.72
N ALA A 224 6.17 -3.72 -14.50
CA ALA A 224 7.19 -4.28 -15.41
C ALA A 224 8.27 -5.08 -14.66
N LEU A 225 8.61 -4.71 -13.42
CA LEU A 225 9.55 -5.44 -12.57
C LEU A 225 8.89 -6.61 -11.80
N GLY A 226 7.61 -6.87 -12.00
CA GLY A 226 6.92 -8.06 -11.54
C GLY A 226 6.02 -7.87 -10.31
N ALA A 227 5.69 -6.65 -9.91
CA ALA A 227 4.62 -6.41 -8.96
C ALA A 227 3.25 -6.60 -9.62
N ASP A 228 2.26 -7.06 -8.86
CA ASP A 228 0.88 -7.20 -9.31
C ASP A 228 0.06 -5.94 -9.01
N ALA A 229 0.40 -5.21 -7.93
CA ALA A 229 -0.21 -3.93 -7.59
C ALA A 229 0.71 -3.05 -6.74
N VAL A 230 0.41 -1.75 -6.75
CA VAL A 230 1.14 -0.71 -6.03
C VAL A 230 0.27 -0.07 -4.96
N GLY A 231 0.82 0.08 -3.74
CA GLY A 231 0.17 0.77 -2.64
C GLY A 231 0.51 2.25 -2.59
N LEU A 232 -0.51 3.11 -2.51
CA LEU A 232 -0.34 4.55 -2.35
C LEU A 232 -0.42 4.95 -0.87
N GLY A 233 0.70 5.41 -0.31
CA GLY A 233 0.77 5.96 1.03
C GLY A 233 0.63 7.49 1.03
N ARG A 234 1.76 8.21 1.01
CA ARG A 234 1.81 9.67 1.15
C ARG A 234 1.01 10.43 0.08
N LEU A 235 0.94 9.93 -1.15
CA LEU A 235 0.14 10.54 -2.21
C LEU A 235 -1.35 10.59 -1.82
N GLN A 236 -1.88 9.49 -1.27
CA GLN A 236 -3.24 9.43 -0.72
C GLN A 236 -3.44 10.46 0.41
N GLY A 237 -2.49 10.53 1.38
CA GLY A 237 -2.59 11.48 2.48
C GLY A 237 -2.57 12.94 2.01
N TRP A 238 -1.71 13.27 1.06
CA TRP A 238 -1.65 14.61 0.49
C TRP A 238 -2.91 14.99 -0.28
N ALA A 239 -3.45 14.07 -1.06
CA ALA A 239 -4.70 14.31 -1.79
C ALA A 239 -5.87 14.55 -0.83
N LEU A 240 -6.01 13.74 0.23
CA LEU A 240 -7.02 13.96 1.28
C LEU A 240 -6.83 15.31 1.98
N ALA A 241 -5.60 15.68 2.32
CA ALA A 241 -5.31 16.98 2.95
C ALA A 241 -5.62 18.17 2.03
N ALA A 242 -5.50 17.99 0.72
CA ALA A 242 -5.77 19.06 -0.26
C ALA A 242 -7.25 19.36 -0.47
N GLY A 243 -8.14 18.36 -0.28
CA GLY A 243 -9.58 18.56 -0.52
C GLY A 243 -10.41 17.31 -0.32
N GLY A 244 -10.05 16.47 0.66
CA GLY A 244 -10.82 15.31 1.05
C GLY A 244 -10.95 14.23 -0.02
N PRO A 245 -12.01 13.41 0.04
CA PRO A 245 -12.23 12.31 -0.90
C PRO A 245 -12.32 12.76 -2.36
N GLU A 246 -12.82 13.96 -2.64
CA GLU A 246 -12.94 14.50 -4.01
C GLU A 246 -11.55 14.75 -4.61
N ALA A 247 -10.63 15.35 -3.86
CA ALA A 247 -9.27 15.57 -4.31
C ALA A 247 -8.51 14.23 -4.47
N LEU A 248 -8.76 13.26 -3.60
CA LEU A 248 -8.20 11.90 -3.75
C LEU A 248 -8.72 11.25 -5.02
N MET A 249 -10.02 11.35 -5.33
CA MET A 249 -10.60 10.86 -6.57
C MET A 249 -9.97 11.54 -7.79
N GLN A 250 -9.76 12.86 -7.75
CA GLN A 250 -9.09 13.57 -8.84
C GLN A 250 -7.65 13.13 -9.02
N CYS A 251 -6.92 12.91 -7.92
CA CYS A 251 -5.57 12.35 -7.94
C CYS A 251 -5.53 10.95 -8.60
N LEU A 252 -6.49 10.08 -8.29
CA LEU A 252 -6.59 8.75 -8.90
C LEU A 252 -6.94 8.80 -10.39
N LYS A 253 -7.75 9.77 -10.84
CA LYS A 253 -8.02 10.01 -12.27
C LYS A 253 -6.76 10.45 -13.02
N ILE A 254 -5.96 11.35 -12.44
CA ILE A 254 -4.68 11.77 -13.01
C ILE A 254 -3.74 10.57 -13.11
N LEU A 255 -3.62 9.79 -12.05
CA LEU A 255 -2.77 8.61 -12.03
C LEU A 255 -3.19 7.58 -13.10
N ARG A 256 -4.50 7.35 -13.27
CA ARG A 256 -5.03 6.50 -14.34
C ARG A 256 -4.59 6.99 -15.71
N HIS A 257 -4.75 8.30 -15.96
CA HIS A 257 -4.34 8.91 -17.22
C HIS A 257 -2.85 8.68 -17.50
N GLU A 258 -1.99 8.97 -16.52
CA GLU A 258 -0.55 8.78 -16.63
C GLU A 258 -0.14 7.31 -16.85
N ILE A 259 -0.83 6.35 -16.22
CA ILE A 259 -0.60 4.91 -16.45
C ILE A 259 -0.94 4.55 -17.90
N CYS A 260 -2.14 4.92 -18.37
CA CYS A 260 -2.57 4.62 -19.74
C CYS A 260 -1.66 5.28 -20.77
N GLU A 261 -1.28 6.54 -20.56
CA GLU A 261 -0.36 7.27 -21.44
C GLU A 261 1.01 6.59 -21.48
N THR A 262 1.55 6.23 -20.34
CA THR A 262 2.86 5.53 -20.25
C THR A 262 2.81 4.19 -20.96
N MET A 263 1.77 3.39 -20.76
CA MET A 263 1.58 2.12 -21.45
C MET A 263 1.49 2.31 -22.97
N ALA A 264 0.70 3.29 -23.43
CA ALA A 264 0.57 3.59 -24.86
C ALA A 264 1.91 4.02 -25.47
N LEU A 265 2.69 4.87 -24.78
CA LEU A 265 4.03 5.30 -25.22
C LEU A 265 5.05 4.14 -25.26
N CYS A 266 4.86 3.13 -24.41
CA CYS A 266 5.62 1.89 -24.45
C CYS A 266 5.13 0.91 -25.54
N GLY A 267 4.01 1.19 -26.21
CA GLY A 267 3.44 0.33 -27.24
C GLY A 267 2.68 -0.88 -26.70
N VAL A 268 2.27 -0.87 -25.41
CA VAL A 268 1.54 -1.96 -24.76
C VAL A 268 0.10 -1.55 -24.44
N THR A 269 -0.80 -2.51 -24.50
CA THR A 269 -2.24 -2.28 -24.29
C THR A 269 -2.77 -2.93 -23.02
N LYS A 270 -2.03 -3.88 -22.45
CA LYS A 270 -2.36 -4.60 -21.20
C LYS A 270 -1.16 -4.67 -20.27
N LEU A 271 -1.40 -4.71 -18.98
CA LEU A 271 -0.34 -4.84 -17.97
C LEU A 271 0.49 -6.12 -18.13
N SER A 272 -0.13 -7.20 -18.61
CA SER A 272 0.54 -8.49 -18.84
C SER A 272 1.58 -8.48 -19.97
N GLU A 273 1.63 -7.43 -20.78
CA GLU A 273 2.63 -7.23 -21.84
C GLU A 273 3.90 -6.56 -21.30
N LEU A 274 3.85 -6.03 -20.07
CA LEU A 274 5.00 -5.41 -19.42
C LEU A 274 5.93 -6.47 -18.82
N ASP A 275 7.22 -6.31 -19.03
CA ASP A 275 8.27 -7.14 -18.46
C ASP A 275 9.52 -6.31 -18.10
N PRO A 276 10.52 -6.87 -17.42
CA PRO A 276 11.71 -6.11 -17.03
C PRO A 276 12.50 -5.47 -18.17
N SER A 277 12.28 -5.87 -19.43
CA SER A 277 12.95 -5.26 -20.59
C SER A 277 12.55 -3.81 -20.82
N PHE A 278 11.38 -3.39 -20.31
CA PHE A 278 10.90 -2.01 -20.36
C PHE A 278 11.61 -1.07 -19.37
N VAL A 279 12.37 -1.59 -18.41
CA VAL A 279 13.03 -0.81 -17.36
C VAL A 279 14.54 -0.86 -17.49
N ARG A 280 15.19 0.28 -17.30
CA ARG A 280 16.66 0.40 -17.26
C ARG A 280 17.07 1.19 -16.03
N ALA A 281 18.17 0.77 -15.38
CA ALA A 281 18.81 1.57 -14.36
C ALA A 281 19.36 2.85 -15.00
N ALA A 282 19.07 3.98 -14.37
CA ALA A 282 19.56 5.29 -14.79
C ALA A 282 20.11 6.04 -13.59
N PRO A 283 21.07 6.96 -13.78
CA PRO A 283 21.49 7.89 -12.73
C PRO A 283 20.28 8.66 -12.18
N ALA A 284 20.29 8.93 -10.87
CA ALA A 284 19.27 9.76 -10.26
C ALA A 284 19.25 11.16 -10.89
N VAL A 285 18.06 11.65 -11.21
CA VAL A 285 17.87 13.04 -11.67
C VAL A 285 17.92 13.93 -10.45
N THR A 286 18.99 14.72 -10.31
CA THR A 286 19.24 15.56 -9.14
C THR A 286 18.90 17.03 -9.35
N ALA A 287 18.77 17.49 -10.61
CA ALA A 287 18.39 18.85 -10.94
C ALA A 287 17.51 18.87 -12.18
N PRO A 288 16.52 19.79 -12.26
CA PRO A 288 15.72 19.96 -13.48
C PRO A 288 16.60 20.51 -14.61
N SER A 289 16.40 19.99 -15.82
CA SER A 289 16.98 20.55 -17.04
C SER A 289 16.06 21.61 -17.62
N VAL A 290 16.62 22.77 -18.00
CA VAL A 290 15.85 23.83 -18.68
C VAL A 290 15.31 23.39 -20.06
N LEU A 291 15.82 22.27 -20.59
CA LEU A 291 15.35 21.68 -21.84
C LEU A 291 14.32 20.57 -21.62
N SER A 292 14.03 20.23 -20.36
CA SER A 292 13.03 19.20 -20.06
C SER A 292 11.62 19.75 -20.28
N ALA A 293 10.78 18.98 -20.95
CA ALA A 293 9.34 19.22 -21.00
C ALA A 293 8.64 18.97 -19.64
N PHE A 294 9.34 18.29 -18.71
CA PHE A 294 8.83 17.93 -17.37
C PHE A 294 9.78 18.45 -16.29
N PRO A 295 9.83 19.78 -16.05
CA PRO A 295 10.70 20.33 -15.04
C PRO A 295 10.32 19.82 -13.65
N LEU A 296 11.31 19.43 -12.85
CA LEU A 296 11.10 19.18 -11.44
C LEU A 296 10.80 20.51 -10.75
N LEU A 297 9.63 20.62 -10.16
CA LEU A 297 9.24 21.81 -9.40
C LEU A 297 9.98 21.78 -8.06
N ASN A 298 10.75 22.82 -7.77
CA ASN A 298 11.32 23.04 -6.44
C ASN A 298 10.31 23.80 -5.59
N LEU A 299 9.38 23.06 -5.00
CA LEU A 299 8.25 23.64 -4.24
C LEU A 299 8.72 24.43 -3.01
N THR A 300 9.90 24.09 -2.45
CA THR A 300 10.48 24.80 -1.31
C THR A 300 10.90 26.23 -1.67
N ASP A 301 11.44 26.44 -2.86
CA ASP A 301 11.88 27.76 -3.33
C ASP A 301 10.69 28.63 -3.79
N GLN A 302 9.54 28.03 -4.00
CA GLN A 302 8.30 28.71 -4.43
C GLN A 302 7.34 29.00 -3.27
N GLY A 303 7.75 28.75 -2.02
CA GLY A 303 6.98 29.10 -0.82
C GLY A 303 5.81 28.15 -0.52
N TYR A 304 5.85 26.91 -1.03
CA TYR A 304 4.89 25.86 -0.73
C TYR A 304 5.33 24.94 0.42
#